data_115a36c9c9b867e041922c71c5008847
#
_entry.id   115a36c9c9b867e041922c71c5008847
#
_cell.length_a   1.000
_cell.length_b   1.000
_cell.length_c   1.000
_cell.angle_alpha   90.00
_cell.angle_beta   90.00
_cell.angle_gamma   90.00
#
_symmetry.space_group_name_H-M   'P 1'
#
loop_
_entity.id
_entity.type
_entity.pdbx_description
1 polymer ?
#
loop_
_entity_poly.entity_id
_entity_poly.type
_entity_poly.pdbx_seq_one_letter_code
_entity_poly.pdbx_strand_id
1 'polypeptide(L)'
;SSSAASDVYKRQVEEDQAKLINDTKKAGKRVIAVGTTSCRTLESATGEDGILKSGSGWTEIFIYPGYHFKMIDALITNFHLPESTLVMLVSALAGKENIMHAYETAVQEKYRFFSFGDAMIII
;
A
#
# COMPACT_ATOMS: atom_id res chain seq x y z
N SER A 1 3.24 -7.89 -16.72
CA SER A 1 3.33 -6.51 -16.29
C SER A 1 4.72 -6.21 -15.78
N SER A 2 5.13 -5.01 -16.01
CA SER A 2 6.40 -4.55 -15.54
C SER A 2 6.42 -4.48 -14.01
N SER A 3 7.58 -4.23 -13.47
CA SER A 3 7.76 -4.04 -12.05
C SER A 3 6.90 -2.90 -11.54
N ALA A 4 6.25 -3.11 -10.41
CA ALA A 4 5.45 -2.06 -9.79
C ALA A 4 6.28 -0.83 -9.42
N ALA A 5 7.57 -1.01 -9.17
CA ALA A 5 8.46 0.09 -8.80
C ALA A 5 8.67 1.07 -9.95
N SER A 6 8.71 0.56 -11.18
CA SER A 6 8.96 1.39 -12.35
C SER A 6 7.68 1.77 -13.10
N ASP A 7 6.53 1.29 -12.64
CA ASP A 7 5.27 1.59 -13.29
C ASP A 7 4.86 3.03 -13.01
N VAL A 8 4.49 3.70 -14.08
CA VAL A 8 3.85 5.02 -14.00
C VAL A 8 2.37 4.79 -14.24
N TYR A 9 1.54 5.26 -13.35
CA TYR A 9 0.10 5.09 -13.49
C TYR A 9 -0.63 6.36 -13.09
N LYS A 10 -1.84 6.51 -13.63
CA LYS A 10 -2.67 7.66 -13.32
C LYS A 10 -3.35 7.43 -11.98
N ARG A 11 -3.22 8.41 -11.10
CA ARG A 11 -3.94 8.43 -9.83
C ARG A 11 -5.05 9.46 -9.89
N GLN A 12 -6.11 9.22 -9.14
CA GLN A 12 -7.20 10.16 -9.03
C GLN A 12 -7.81 10.07 -7.63
N VAL A 13 -7.95 11.21 -6.99
CA VAL A 13 -8.57 11.33 -5.67
C VAL A 13 -9.65 12.41 -5.79
N GLU A 14 -10.88 12.01 -5.56
CA GLU A 14 -12.01 12.93 -5.59
C GLU A 14 -11.96 13.85 -4.37
N GLU A 15 -12.52 15.06 -4.53
CA GLU A 15 -12.47 16.07 -3.50
C GLU A 15 -13.19 15.64 -2.20
N ASP A 16 -14.36 15.02 -2.34
CA ASP A 16 -15.12 14.54 -1.20
C ASP A 16 -14.44 13.34 -0.52
N GLN A 17 -13.76 12.52 -1.29
CA GLN A 17 -13.00 11.40 -0.75
C GLN A 17 -11.78 11.89 0.03
N ALA A 18 -11.08 12.89 -0.49
CA ALA A 18 -9.95 13.49 0.20
C ALA A 18 -10.38 14.08 1.53
N LYS A 19 -11.52 14.77 1.53
CA LYS A 19 -12.06 15.35 2.76
C LYS A 19 -12.39 14.28 3.79
N LEU A 20 -13.05 13.22 3.36
CA LEU A 20 -13.43 12.12 4.25
C LEU A 20 -12.19 11.47 4.88
N ILE A 21 -11.18 11.21 4.10
CA ILE A 21 -9.97 10.56 4.57
C ILE A 21 -9.20 11.49 5.52
N ASN A 22 -9.07 12.76 5.16
CA ASN A 22 -8.40 13.73 6.01
C ASN A 22 -9.13 13.89 7.35
N ASP A 23 -10.46 13.93 7.32
CA ASP A 23 -11.26 14.05 8.55
C ASP A 23 -11.09 12.81 9.42
N THR A 24 -10.98 11.63 8.81
CA THR A 24 -10.73 10.38 9.52
C THR A 24 -9.39 10.44 10.27
N LYS A 25 -8.36 10.93 9.62
CA LYS A 25 -7.05 11.06 10.26
C LYS A 25 -7.08 12.08 11.40
N LYS A 26 -7.76 13.20 11.20
CA LYS A 26 -7.89 14.22 12.24
C LYS A 26 -8.62 13.69 13.46
N ALA A 27 -9.56 12.79 13.27
CA ALA A 27 -10.30 12.16 14.36
C ALA A 27 -9.51 11.09 15.10
N GLY A 28 -8.26 10.84 14.69
CA GLY A 28 -7.40 9.84 15.31
C GLY A 28 -7.75 8.41 14.92
N LYS A 29 -8.50 8.24 13.84
CA LYS A 29 -8.90 6.92 13.37
C LYS A 29 -7.95 6.43 12.29
N ARG A 30 -8.03 5.14 11.98
CA ARG A 30 -7.11 4.50 11.03
C ARG A 30 -7.63 4.57 9.62
N VAL A 31 -6.71 4.72 8.68
CA VAL A 31 -6.97 4.62 7.25
C VAL A 31 -6.39 3.30 6.78
N ILE A 32 -7.23 2.44 6.24
CA ILE A 32 -6.86 1.11 5.80
C ILE A 32 -7.00 1.06 4.28
N ALA A 33 -5.88 0.85 3.59
CA ALA A 33 -5.91 0.72 2.14
C ALA A 33 -6.19 -0.74 1.76
N VAL A 34 -6.97 -0.93 0.72
CA VAL A 34 -7.24 -2.24 0.16
C VAL A 34 -6.62 -2.25 -1.23
N GLY A 35 -5.54 -3.03 -1.37
CA GLY A 35 -4.78 -3.11 -2.60
C GLY A 35 -3.59 -2.15 -2.62
N THR A 36 -2.55 -2.57 -3.32
CA THR A 36 -1.31 -1.78 -3.40
C THR A 36 -1.47 -0.54 -4.26
N THR A 37 -2.37 -0.56 -5.24
CA THR A 37 -2.66 0.62 -6.05
C THR A 37 -3.28 1.73 -5.19
N SER A 38 -4.26 1.38 -4.34
CA SER A 38 -4.84 2.35 -3.40
C SER A 38 -3.79 2.89 -2.46
N CYS A 39 -2.93 2.02 -1.94
CA CYS A 39 -1.84 2.43 -1.07
C CYS A 39 -0.94 3.46 -1.75
N ARG A 40 -0.48 3.17 -2.96
CA ARG A 40 0.41 4.08 -3.68
C ARG A 40 -0.28 5.37 -4.05
N THR A 41 -1.56 5.31 -4.42
CA THR A 41 -2.34 6.51 -4.72
C THR A 41 -2.41 7.43 -3.51
N LEU A 42 -2.79 6.90 -2.37
CA LEU A 42 -2.91 7.69 -1.15
C LEU A 42 -1.57 8.26 -0.71
N GLU A 43 -0.52 7.43 -0.74
CA GLU A 43 0.79 7.90 -0.30
C GLU A 43 1.37 8.96 -1.24
N SER A 44 1.18 8.80 -2.55
CA SER A 44 1.70 9.78 -3.51
C SER A 44 0.93 11.10 -3.48
N ALA A 45 -0.35 11.07 -3.13
CA ALA A 45 -1.18 12.27 -3.09
C ALA A 45 -1.14 12.98 -1.74
N THR A 46 -0.51 12.40 -0.73
CA THR A 46 -0.41 12.99 0.59
C THR A 46 0.91 13.75 0.70
N GLY A 47 0.83 15.02 1.11
CA GLY A 47 2.01 15.85 1.30
C GLY A 47 2.74 15.54 2.59
N GLU A 48 3.89 16.18 2.78
CA GLU A 48 4.67 16.03 4.01
C GLU A 48 3.91 16.53 5.24
N ASP A 49 2.91 17.36 5.03
CA ASP A 49 2.02 17.84 6.09
C ASP A 49 0.99 16.79 6.52
N GLY A 50 0.97 15.62 5.88
CA GLY A 50 0.03 14.56 6.20
C GLY A 50 -1.37 14.77 5.62
N ILE A 51 -1.54 15.72 4.73
CA ILE A 51 -2.85 16.04 4.16
C ILE A 51 -2.95 15.47 2.75
N LEU A 52 -4.02 14.71 2.51
CA LEU A 52 -4.33 14.15 1.21
C LEU A 52 -4.88 15.24 0.30
N LYS A 53 -4.30 15.35 -0.88
CA LYS A 53 -4.73 16.33 -1.89
C LYS A 53 -5.62 15.65 -2.91
N SER A 54 -6.74 16.32 -3.25
CA SER A 54 -7.58 15.87 -4.34
C SER A 54 -6.93 16.21 -5.69
N GLY A 55 -7.41 15.55 -6.73
CA GLY A 55 -6.94 15.80 -8.07
C GLY A 55 -6.49 14.54 -8.76
N SER A 56 -6.02 14.67 -9.97
CA SER A 56 -5.49 13.55 -10.75
C SER A 56 -4.09 13.88 -11.23
N GLY A 57 -3.33 12.84 -11.52
CA GLY A 57 -1.98 13.00 -12.02
C GLY A 57 -1.34 11.66 -12.23
N TRP A 58 -0.11 11.67 -12.72
CA TRP A 58 0.68 10.47 -12.88
C TRP A 58 1.60 10.32 -11.69
N THR A 59 1.83 9.08 -11.29
CA THR A 59 2.74 8.79 -10.20
C THR A 59 3.60 7.57 -10.53
N GLU A 60 4.83 7.60 -10.07
CA GLU A 60 5.73 6.45 -10.14
C GLU A 60 6.36 6.22 -8.78
N ILE A 61 5.61 6.50 -7.72
CA ILE A 61 6.10 6.34 -6.36
C ILE A 61 6.62 4.91 -6.14
N PHE A 62 7.78 4.82 -5.53
CA PHE A 62 8.41 3.55 -5.19
C PHE A 62 8.54 3.47 -3.67
N ILE A 63 7.81 2.52 -3.07
CA ILE A 63 7.80 2.33 -1.62
C ILE A 63 8.66 1.10 -1.30
N TYR A 64 9.68 1.30 -0.47
CA TYR A 64 10.64 0.28 -0.09
C TYR A 64 10.97 0.43 1.39
N PRO A 65 11.62 -0.58 2.00
CA PRO A 65 11.96 -0.49 3.43
C PRO A 65 12.72 0.78 3.76
N GLY A 66 12.25 1.48 4.80
CA GLY A 66 12.75 2.81 5.17
C GLY A 66 11.80 3.93 4.79
N TYR A 67 10.83 3.67 3.94
CA TYR A 67 9.82 4.66 3.58
C TYR A 67 8.93 4.98 4.80
N HIS A 68 8.66 6.25 5.01
CA HIS A 68 7.77 6.70 6.08
C HIS A 68 6.36 6.93 5.54
N PHE A 69 5.43 6.11 5.96
CA PHE A 69 4.05 6.23 5.50
C PHE A 69 3.41 7.47 6.08
N LYS A 70 2.72 8.21 5.22
CA LYS A 70 2.12 9.50 5.59
C LYS A 70 0.63 9.42 5.81
N MET A 71 -0.03 8.46 5.20
CA MET A 71 -1.50 8.39 5.23
C MET A 71 -2.02 7.05 5.72
N ILE A 72 -1.57 5.93 5.17
CA ILE A 72 -2.17 4.64 5.52
C ILE A 72 -1.61 4.11 6.82
N ASP A 73 -2.48 3.47 7.57
CA ASP A 73 -2.13 2.82 8.84
C ASP A 73 -2.12 1.31 8.72
N ALA A 74 -2.84 0.78 7.74
CA ALA A 74 -2.94 -0.66 7.52
C ALA A 74 -3.18 -0.92 6.04
N LEU A 75 -2.92 -2.16 5.63
CA LEU A 75 -3.04 -2.56 4.24
C LEU A 75 -3.61 -3.97 4.14
N ILE A 76 -4.57 -4.14 3.27
CA ILE A 76 -5.07 -5.46 2.89
C ILE A 76 -4.64 -5.71 1.46
N THR A 77 -3.92 -6.79 1.22
CA THR A 77 -3.40 -7.09 -0.11
C THR A 77 -3.19 -8.58 -0.29
N ASN A 78 -3.05 -9.00 -1.54
CA ASN A 78 -2.74 -10.39 -1.88
C ASN A 78 -1.28 -10.70 -1.57
N PHE A 79 -0.94 -11.99 -1.68
CA PHE A 79 0.46 -12.40 -1.66
C PHE A 79 1.05 -12.17 -3.05
N HIS A 80 2.25 -11.59 -3.09
CA HIS A 80 2.94 -11.22 -4.32
C HIS A 80 4.12 -12.17 -4.57
N LEU A 81 4.67 -12.12 -5.79
CA LEU A 81 5.89 -12.86 -6.08
C LEU A 81 7.01 -12.39 -5.15
N PRO A 82 7.82 -13.32 -4.59
CA PRO A 82 8.83 -12.95 -3.60
C PRO A 82 9.83 -11.91 -4.07
N GLU A 83 10.12 -11.86 -5.37
CA GLU A 83 11.10 -10.90 -5.91
C GLU A 83 10.46 -9.69 -6.54
N SER A 84 9.14 -9.52 -6.40
CA SER A 84 8.47 -8.35 -6.95
C SER A 84 8.70 -7.13 -6.07
N THR A 85 8.57 -5.96 -6.68
CA THR A 85 8.69 -4.70 -5.94
C THR A 85 7.50 -4.49 -5.00
N LEU A 86 6.42 -5.21 -5.19
CA LEU A 86 5.28 -5.16 -4.26
C LEU A 86 5.64 -5.78 -2.92
N VAL A 87 6.54 -6.77 -2.91
CA VAL A 87 7.05 -7.30 -1.65
C VAL A 87 7.85 -6.24 -0.90
N MET A 88 8.56 -5.36 -1.62
CA MET A 88 9.25 -4.25 -0.98
C MET A 88 8.28 -3.28 -0.30
N LEU A 89 7.15 -3.03 -0.94
CA LEU A 89 6.12 -2.15 -0.37
C LEU A 89 5.56 -2.73 0.92
N VAL A 90 5.16 -4.00 0.91
CA VAL A 90 4.62 -4.62 2.13
C VAL A 90 5.68 -4.76 3.21
N SER A 91 6.94 -4.97 2.83
CA SER A 91 8.04 -5.01 3.77
C SER A 91 8.30 -3.65 4.41
N ALA A 92 8.08 -2.58 3.67
CA ALA A 92 8.22 -1.22 4.21
C ALA A 92 7.21 -0.98 5.32
N LEU A 93 6.01 -1.53 5.18
CA LEU A 93 4.94 -1.33 6.17
C LEU A 93 5.09 -2.26 7.37
N ALA A 94 5.35 -3.53 7.13
CA ALA A 94 5.32 -4.56 8.17
C ALA A 94 6.71 -4.92 8.73
N GLY A 95 7.76 -4.58 8.02
CA GLY A 95 9.12 -5.02 8.34
C GLY A 95 9.49 -6.23 7.52
N LYS A 96 10.74 -6.27 7.05
CA LYS A 96 11.21 -7.31 6.15
C LYS A 96 11.13 -8.69 6.79
N GLU A 97 11.53 -8.81 8.06
CA GLU A 97 11.52 -10.11 8.73
C GLU A 97 10.10 -10.64 8.90
N ASN A 98 9.16 -9.77 9.25
CA ASN A 98 7.77 -10.17 9.40
C ASN A 98 7.19 -10.64 8.08
N ILE A 99 7.51 -9.96 6.98
CA ILE A 99 7.02 -10.35 5.66
C ILE A 99 7.65 -11.65 5.22
N MET A 100 8.94 -11.84 5.43
CA MET A 100 9.61 -13.10 5.09
C MET A 100 8.98 -14.26 5.85
N HIS A 101 8.72 -14.09 7.13
CA HIS A 101 8.10 -15.14 7.94
C HIS A 101 6.67 -15.42 7.46
N ALA A 102 5.90 -14.38 7.16
CA ALA A 102 4.54 -14.55 6.65
C ALA A 102 4.53 -15.30 5.32
N TYR A 103 5.46 -14.98 4.42
CA TYR A 103 5.53 -15.64 3.12
C TYR A 103 5.99 -17.09 3.26
N GLU A 104 6.94 -17.37 4.14
CA GLU A 104 7.34 -18.75 4.41
C GLU A 104 6.16 -19.57 4.94
N THR A 105 5.41 -19.01 5.86
CA THR A 105 4.23 -19.67 6.41
C THR A 105 3.18 -19.87 5.32
N ALA A 106 2.96 -18.88 4.47
CA ALA A 106 1.98 -18.98 3.39
C ALA A 106 2.35 -20.10 2.41
N VAL A 107 3.63 -20.23 2.08
CA VAL A 107 4.09 -21.31 1.20
C VAL A 107 3.88 -22.67 1.88
N GLN A 108 4.26 -22.79 3.14
CA GLN A 108 4.10 -24.04 3.90
C GLN A 108 2.64 -24.44 4.03
N GLU A 109 1.76 -23.48 4.25
CA GLU A 109 0.33 -23.71 4.42
C GLU A 109 -0.44 -23.73 3.11
N LYS A 110 0.28 -23.61 1.99
CA LYS A 110 -0.29 -23.68 0.64
C LYS A 110 -1.32 -22.57 0.35
N TYR A 111 -1.07 -21.39 0.86
CA TYR A 111 -1.88 -20.22 0.52
C TYR A 111 -1.71 -19.89 -0.95
N ARG A 112 -2.77 -19.37 -1.54
CA ARG A 112 -2.80 -18.98 -2.95
C ARG A 112 -2.28 -17.57 -3.12
N PHE A 113 -1.48 -17.38 -4.15
CA PHE A 113 -0.82 -16.11 -4.44
C PHE A 113 -1.56 -15.34 -5.52
N PHE A 114 -1.23 -14.07 -5.67
CA PHE A 114 -1.85 -13.12 -6.59
C PHE A 114 -3.33 -12.92 -6.24
N SER A 115 -4.19 -12.84 -7.25
CA SER A 115 -5.63 -12.63 -7.05
C SER A 115 -6.41 -13.92 -6.92
N PHE A 116 -5.78 -15.01 -6.52
CA PHE A 116 -6.44 -16.32 -6.50
C PHE A 116 -7.20 -16.60 -5.21
N GLY A 117 -7.29 -15.65 -4.32
CA GLY A 117 -8.21 -15.77 -3.21
C GLY A 117 -7.64 -15.55 -1.82
N ASP A 118 -6.34 -15.74 -1.64
CA ASP A 118 -5.75 -15.53 -0.32
C ASP A 118 -5.12 -14.15 -0.23
N ALA A 119 -5.19 -13.56 0.95
CA ALA A 119 -4.73 -12.22 1.17
C ALA A 119 -4.17 -12.10 2.58
N MET A 120 -3.51 -10.99 2.86
CA MET A 120 -3.00 -10.67 4.18
C MET A 120 -3.47 -9.28 4.57
N ILE A 121 -3.57 -9.08 5.88
CA ILE A 121 -3.80 -7.76 6.44
C ILE A 121 -2.58 -7.38 7.28
N ILE A 122 -2.06 -6.19 7.03
CA ILE A 122 -0.92 -5.64 7.75
C ILE A 122 -1.42 -4.49 8.59
N ILE A 123 -1.31 -4.65 9.88
CA ILE A 123 -1.83 -3.67 10.85
C ILE A 123 -0.75 -3.13 11.76
#